data_173e1bdf04d99358120fa6dc12be9c55
#
_entry.id   173e1bdf04d99358120fa6dc12be9c55
#
_cell.length_a   1.000
_cell.length_b   1.000
_cell.length_c   1.000
_cell.angle_alpha   90.00
_cell.angle_beta   90.00
_cell.angle_gamma   90.00
#
_symmetry.space_group_name_H-M   'P 1'
#
loop_
_entity.id
_entity.type
_entity.pdbx_description
1 polymer ?
#
loop_
_entity_poly.entity_id
_entity_poly.type
_entity_poly.pdbx_seq_one_letter_code
_entity_poly.pdbx_strand_id
1 'polypeptide(L)'
;GRQLVNGMKDYIDAWNQHALSDEHGKVEWSPEGDEQDADEVYFTRNLNKLAESLQVTGEGEDYLVMALMPEPNYAPTEFVKWLDAILKAGVSGKVRLLIFDLYGSHLYEGLEKSYKDIFVRLYPDLDMPGAMSQIAEQAMVTAVRPEDKAIASFQKNLLELNKAIGRGEERDIELYRDECLRIA
;
A
#
# COMPACT_ATOMS: atom_id res chain seq x y z
N GLY A 1 12.78 8.60 10.11
CA GLY A 1 11.73 9.61 10.36
C GLY A 1 11.99 10.93 9.67
N ARG A 2 13.15 11.57 9.84
CA ARG A 2 13.46 12.88 9.22
C ARG A 2 13.36 12.85 7.70
N GLN A 3 13.87 11.83 7.05
CA GLN A 3 13.75 11.68 5.59
C GLN A 3 12.29 11.59 5.14
N LEU A 4 11.45 10.88 5.89
CA LEU A 4 10.02 10.80 5.59
C LEU A 4 9.33 12.16 5.75
N VAL A 5 9.66 12.93 6.80
CA VAL A 5 9.13 14.29 7.01
C VAL A 5 9.54 15.23 5.89
N ASN A 6 10.79 15.17 5.44
CA ASN A 6 11.25 15.95 4.29
C ASN A 6 10.51 15.55 3.01
N GLY A 7 10.34 14.25 2.75
CA GLY A 7 9.57 13.78 1.61
C GLY A 7 8.09 14.23 1.65
N MET A 8 7.47 14.24 2.84
CA MET A 8 6.12 14.80 3.01
C MET A 8 6.10 16.31 2.69
N LYS A 9 7.13 17.05 3.13
CA LYS A 9 7.23 18.49 2.84
C LYS A 9 7.33 18.75 1.33
N ASP A 10 8.22 18.02 0.65
CA ASP A 10 8.39 18.14 -0.79
C ASP A 10 7.09 17.82 -1.55
N TYR A 11 6.36 16.78 -1.10
CA TYR A 11 5.09 16.41 -1.69
C TYR A 11 4.02 17.50 -1.50
N ILE A 12 3.92 18.07 -0.30
CA ILE A 12 2.96 19.14 -0.01
C ILE A 12 3.29 20.42 -0.77
N ASP A 13 4.58 20.76 -0.89
CA ASP A 13 4.99 21.91 -1.69
C ASP A 13 4.63 21.72 -3.17
N ALA A 14 4.82 20.51 -3.71
CA ALA A 14 4.41 20.18 -5.07
C ALA A 14 2.89 20.22 -5.23
N TRP A 15 2.12 19.68 -4.25
CA TRP A 15 0.67 19.77 -4.23
C TRP A 15 0.19 21.22 -4.25
N ASN A 16 0.73 22.06 -3.39
CA ASN A 16 0.32 23.47 -3.27
C ASN A 16 0.63 24.29 -4.56
N GLN A 17 1.53 23.81 -5.40
CA GLN A 17 1.83 24.41 -6.73
C GLN A 17 0.96 23.83 -7.85
N HIS A 18 0.24 22.75 -7.61
CA HIS A 18 -0.57 22.07 -8.61
C HIS A 18 -1.95 22.75 -8.73
N ALA A 19 -2.50 22.83 -9.95
CA ALA A 19 -3.81 23.45 -10.21
C ALA A 19 -4.95 22.84 -9.37
N LEU A 20 -4.89 21.54 -9.04
CA LEU A 20 -5.89 20.88 -8.20
C LEU A 20 -5.91 21.43 -6.76
N SER A 21 -4.83 22.03 -6.26
CA SER A 21 -4.82 22.64 -4.92
C SER A 21 -5.71 23.88 -4.84
N ASP A 22 -5.97 24.54 -5.96
CA ASP A 22 -6.90 25.67 -6.01
C ASP A 22 -8.36 25.22 -5.86
N GLU A 23 -8.67 23.98 -6.24
CA GLU A 23 -10.00 23.35 -6.19
C GLU A 23 -10.25 22.64 -4.84
N HIS A 24 -9.22 21.93 -4.33
CA HIS A 24 -9.32 21.08 -3.13
C HIS A 24 -8.68 21.68 -1.87
N GLY A 25 -8.11 22.87 -1.98
CA GLY A 25 -7.44 23.57 -0.88
C GLY A 25 -5.95 23.32 -0.80
N LYS A 26 -5.24 24.34 -0.34
CA LYS A 26 -3.81 24.28 -0.04
C LYS A 26 -3.58 23.78 1.36
N VAL A 27 -2.50 23.04 1.56
CA VAL A 27 -2.12 22.54 2.88
C VAL A 27 -1.07 23.44 3.49
N GLU A 28 -1.45 24.15 4.55
CA GLU A 28 -0.54 25.02 5.31
C GLU A 28 0.16 24.19 6.41
N TRP A 29 1.28 23.59 6.03
CA TRP A 29 2.09 22.79 6.94
C TRP A 29 3.58 22.98 6.66
N SER A 30 4.36 23.05 7.73
CA SER A 30 5.82 22.99 7.67
C SER A 30 6.37 22.18 8.83
N PRO A 31 7.46 21.43 8.63
CA PRO A 31 8.10 20.67 9.69
C PRO A 31 8.56 21.55 10.85
N GLU A 32 8.40 21.03 12.06
CA GLU A 32 8.86 21.67 13.29
C GLU A 32 9.65 20.68 14.14
N GLY A 33 10.64 21.20 14.84
CA GLY A 33 11.45 20.45 15.80
C GLY A 33 12.92 20.76 15.69
N ASP A 34 13.67 20.28 16.67
CA ASP A 34 15.11 20.50 16.79
C ASP A 34 15.88 19.37 16.07
N GLU A 35 17.09 19.66 15.59
CA GLU A 35 18.02 18.64 15.09
C GLU A 35 18.38 17.60 16.14
N GLN A 36 18.26 17.93 17.42
CA GLN A 36 18.53 17.06 18.57
C GLN A 36 17.35 16.15 18.94
N ASP A 37 16.14 16.37 18.40
CA ASP A 37 15.01 15.47 18.64
C ASP A 37 15.33 14.06 18.15
N ALA A 38 14.92 13.04 18.91
CA ALA A 38 14.97 11.66 18.45
C ALA A 38 14.12 11.52 17.17
N ASP A 39 14.58 10.72 16.22
CA ASP A 39 14.03 10.60 14.87
C ASP A 39 12.53 10.24 14.85
N GLU A 40 12.13 9.31 15.73
CA GLU A 40 10.74 8.88 15.89
C GLU A 40 9.87 9.96 16.53
N VAL A 41 10.39 10.73 17.47
CA VAL A 41 9.67 11.85 18.11
C VAL A 41 9.45 12.97 17.11
N TYR A 42 10.50 13.32 16.35
CA TYR A 42 10.42 14.32 15.28
C TYR A 42 9.38 13.90 14.22
N PHE A 43 9.42 12.64 13.78
CA PHE A 43 8.46 12.10 12.81
C PHE A 43 7.03 12.18 13.35
N THR A 44 6.77 11.63 14.54
CA THR A 44 5.44 11.56 15.13
C THR A 44 4.83 12.95 15.33
N ARG A 45 5.61 13.91 15.84
CA ARG A 45 5.17 15.31 16.00
C ARG A 45 4.72 15.90 14.67
N ASN A 46 5.54 15.76 13.66
CA ASN A 46 5.27 16.34 12.34
C ASN A 46 4.10 15.65 11.62
N LEU A 47 3.95 14.35 11.78
CA LEU A 47 2.81 13.61 11.25
C LEU A 47 1.50 14.03 11.90
N ASN A 48 1.49 14.19 13.23
CA ASN A 48 0.32 14.66 13.97
C ASN A 48 -0.07 16.10 13.54
N LYS A 49 0.91 16.98 13.41
CA LYS A 49 0.69 18.35 12.92
C LYS A 49 0.14 18.39 11.50
N LEU A 50 0.67 17.53 10.62
CA LEU A 50 0.14 17.42 9.27
C LEU A 50 -1.33 16.99 9.30
N ALA A 51 -1.68 15.98 10.10
CA ALA A 51 -3.06 15.53 10.24
C ALA A 51 -4.00 16.62 10.80
N GLU A 52 -3.49 17.51 11.63
CA GLU A 52 -4.24 18.66 12.16
C GLU A 52 -4.42 19.79 11.14
N SER A 53 -3.43 19.97 10.24
CA SER A 53 -3.46 21.02 9.21
C SER A 53 -4.35 20.67 8.01
N LEU A 54 -4.69 19.39 7.83
CA LEU A 54 -5.59 18.96 6.77
C LEU A 54 -7.03 19.36 7.16
N GLN A 55 -7.52 20.40 6.51
CA GLN A 55 -8.91 20.82 6.63
C GLN A 55 -9.75 19.95 5.72
N VAL A 56 -10.57 19.10 6.28
CA VAL A 56 -11.49 18.29 5.50
C VAL A 56 -12.87 18.93 5.51
N THR A 57 -13.43 19.07 4.32
CA THR A 57 -14.69 19.78 4.04
C THR A 57 -15.88 18.83 3.99
N GLY A 58 -15.96 17.82 4.87
CA GLY A 58 -17.01 16.80 4.84
C GLY A 58 -17.63 16.51 6.21
N GLU A 59 -18.86 16.00 6.20
CA GLU A 59 -19.52 15.44 7.39
C GLU A 59 -18.98 14.00 7.58
N GLY A 60 -17.85 13.84 8.25
CA GLY A 60 -17.28 12.52 8.52
C GLY A 60 -16.06 12.57 9.42
N GLU A 61 -15.65 11.41 9.92
CA GLU A 61 -14.36 11.26 10.58
C GLU A 61 -13.27 11.10 9.51
N ASP A 62 -12.46 12.14 9.34
CA ASP A 62 -11.40 12.13 8.36
C ASP A 62 -10.07 11.77 9.00
N TYR A 63 -9.32 10.93 8.29
CA TYR A 63 -8.04 10.42 8.75
C TYR A 63 -6.95 10.68 7.73
N LEU A 64 -5.78 11.08 8.21
CA LEU A 64 -4.56 10.99 7.43
C LEU A 64 -4.11 9.52 7.39
N VAL A 65 -4.16 8.91 6.23
CA VAL A 65 -3.66 7.55 6.02
C VAL A 65 -2.26 7.62 5.41
N MET A 66 -1.27 7.06 6.11
CA MET A 66 0.09 6.93 5.61
C MET A 66 0.43 5.46 5.39
N ALA A 67 0.69 5.08 4.15
CA ALA A 67 1.17 3.74 3.81
C ALA A 67 2.70 3.70 3.92
N LEU A 68 3.20 2.82 4.77
CA LEU A 68 4.62 2.56 4.96
C LEU A 68 4.99 1.27 4.22
N MET A 69 5.72 1.42 3.13
CA MET A 69 6.21 0.31 2.30
C MET A 69 7.74 0.27 2.39
N PRO A 70 8.30 -0.52 3.33
CA PRO A 70 9.74 -0.64 3.45
C PRO A 70 10.35 -1.22 2.17
N GLU A 71 11.51 -0.73 1.78
CA GLU A 71 12.26 -1.28 0.65
C GLU A 71 12.70 -2.72 0.92
N PRO A 72 12.95 -3.54 -0.14
CA PRO A 72 13.33 -4.96 0.02
C PRO A 72 14.56 -5.20 0.91
N ASN A 73 15.46 -4.22 1.00
CA ASN A 73 16.71 -4.30 1.77
C ASN A 73 16.61 -3.68 3.18
N TYR A 74 15.41 -3.34 3.65
CA TYR A 74 15.25 -2.79 5.00
C TYR A 74 15.61 -3.83 6.07
N ALA A 75 16.00 -3.34 7.28
CA ALA A 75 16.23 -4.17 8.44
C ALA A 75 14.90 -4.37 9.22
N PRO A 76 14.23 -5.53 9.12
CA PRO A 76 12.87 -5.72 9.67
C PRO A 76 12.80 -5.42 11.17
N THR A 77 13.80 -5.88 11.93
CA THR A 77 13.85 -5.68 13.38
C THR A 77 13.99 -4.21 13.77
N GLU A 78 14.80 -3.45 13.04
CA GLU A 78 14.97 -2.02 13.31
C GLU A 78 13.71 -1.22 12.95
N PHE A 79 13.03 -1.62 11.89
CA PHE A 79 11.75 -1.02 11.52
C PHE A 79 10.67 -1.27 12.57
N VAL A 80 10.58 -2.48 13.14
CA VAL A 80 9.66 -2.80 14.25
C VAL A 80 9.98 -1.96 15.49
N LYS A 81 11.26 -1.80 15.84
CA LYS A 81 11.67 -0.95 16.96
C LYS A 81 11.29 0.51 16.73
N TRP A 82 11.49 1.00 15.51
CA TRP A 82 11.12 2.36 15.13
C TRP A 82 9.61 2.57 15.20
N LEU A 83 8.80 1.61 14.73
CA LEU A 83 7.34 1.64 14.86
C LEU A 83 6.90 1.66 16.33
N ASP A 84 7.52 0.83 17.20
CA ASP A 84 7.24 0.82 18.63
C ASP A 84 7.54 2.20 19.26
N ALA A 85 8.64 2.82 18.88
CA ALA A 85 9.02 4.14 19.36
C ALA A 85 8.04 5.24 18.88
N ILE A 86 7.56 5.17 17.64
CA ILE A 86 6.51 6.05 17.09
C ILE A 86 5.21 5.90 17.90
N LEU A 87 4.77 4.67 18.14
CA LEU A 87 3.54 4.42 18.90
C LEU A 87 3.67 4.92 20.34
N LYS A 88 4.83 4.76 20.97
CA LYS A 88 5.14 5.33 22.29
C LYS A 88 5.17 6.85 22.30
N ALA A 89 5.64 7.48 21.23
CA ALA A 89 5.64 8.93 21.10
C ALA A 89 4.23 9.53 20.94
N GLY A 90 3.23 8.71 20.65
CA GLY A 90 1.82 9.08 20.65
C GLY A 90 1.31 9.58 19.29
N VAL A 91 0.98 8.65 18.42
CA VAL A 91 0.32 8.95 17.14
C VAL A 91 -1.11 9.43 17.39
N SER A 92 -1.48 10.52 16.74
CA SER A 92 -2.82 11.12 16.84
C SER A 92 -3.93 10.16 16.40
N GLY A 93 -5.09 10.23 17.06
CA GLY A 93 -6.29 9.51 16.64
C GLY A 93 -6.77 9.84 15.22
N LYS A 94 -6.30 10.96 14.63
CA LYS A 94 -6.55 11.32 13.23
C LYS A 94 -5.60 10.68 12.22
N VAL A 95 -4.61 9.93 12.67
CA VAL A 95 -3.62 9.26 11.80
C VAL A 95 -3.90 7.77 11.75
N ARG A 96 -3.77 7.19 10.57
CA ARG A 96 -3.77 5.74 10.34
C ARG A 96 -2.47 5.38 9.63
N LEU A 97 -1.67 4.51 10.24
CA LEU A 97 -0.49 3.94 9.61
C LEU A 97 -0.87 2.58 8.98
N LEU A 98 -0.71 2.47 7.69
CA LEU A 98 -0.91 1.22 6.95
C LEU A 98 0.45 0.59 6.67
N ILE A 99 0.66 -0.63 7.16
CA ILE A 99 1.89 -1.38 7.00
C ILE A 99 1.59 -2.67 6.28
N PHE A 100 2.35 -2.96 5.23
CA PHE A 100 2.23 -4.20 4.49
C PHE A 100 3.13 -5.26 5.12
N ASP A 101 2.57 -6.44 5.37
CA ASP A 101 3.28 -7.60 5.90
C ASP A 101 3.08 -8.81 4.98
N LEU A 102 4.03 -9.72 4.99
CA LEU A 102 3.91 -10.97 4.25
C LEU A 102 2.94 -11.91 4.97
N TYR A 103 2.10 -12.61 4.19
CA TYR A 103 1.20 -13.61 4.74
C TYR A 103 1.98 -14.66 5.56
N GLY A 104 1.50 -14.94 6.77
CA GLY A 104 2.17 -15.85 7.70
C GLY A 104 3.40 -15.28 8.42
N SER A 105 3.74 -14.01 8.22
CA SER A 105 4.76 -13.34 9.00
C SER A 105 4.32 -13.13 10.44
N HIS A 106 5.27 -13.26 11.37
CA HIS A 106 5.08 -13.00 12.80
C HIS A 106 5.81 -11.72 13.25
N LEU A 107 6.27 -10.91 12.30
CA LEU A 107 7.15 -9.78 12.56
C LEU A 107 6.54 -8.75 13.52
N TYR A 108 5.25 -8.48 13.39
CA TYR A 108 4.56 -7.44 14.17
C TYR A 108 3.74 -7.98 15.36
N GLU A 109 3.81 -9.26 15.68
CA GLU A 109 3.03 -9.84 16.81
C GLU A 109 3.31 -9.16 18.16
N GLY A 110 4.54 -8.72 18.40
CA GLY A 110 4.92 -8.00 19.60
C GLY A 110 4.19 -6.66 19.72
N LEU A 111 4.08 -5.92 18.62
CA LEU A 111 3.34 -4.65 18.57
C LEU A 111 1.84 -4.88 18.74
N GLU A 112 1.27 -5.87 18.07
CA GLU A 112 -0.14 -6.22 18.18
C GLU A 112 -0.53 -6.57 19.63
N LYS A 113 0.33 -7.32 20.33
CA LYS A 113 0.10 -7.65 21.75
C LYS A 113 0.22 -6.44 22.68
N SER A 114 1.15 -5.53 22.39
CA SER A 114 1.41 -4.34 23.21
C SER A 114 0.40 -3.22 23.00
N TYR A 115 -0.19 -3.13 21.81
CA TYR A 115 -1.05 -2.03 21.37
C TYR A 115 -2.42 -2.51 20.87
N LYS A 116 -3.06 -3.43 21.61
CA LYS A 116 -4.32 -4.13 21.23
C LYS A 116 -5.44 -3.20 20.78
N ASP A 117 -5.50 -1.99 21.35
CA ASP A 117 -6.61 -1.06 21.11
C ASP A 117 -6.39 -0.20 19.85
N ILE A 118 -5.17 -0.16 19.33
CA ILE A 118 -4.80 0.71 18.21
C ILE A 118 -4.09 -0.02 17.07
N PHE A 119 -3.67 -1.27 17.27
CA PHE A 119 -3.03 -2.10 16.25
C PHE A 119 -3.98 -3.19 15.78
N VAL A 120 -4.35 -3.16 14.52
CA VAL A 120 -5.27 -4.14 13.91
C VAL A 120 -4.59 -4.81 12.74
N ARG A 121 -4.58 -6.14 12.73
CA ARG A 121 -4.14 -6.93 11.59
C ARG A 121 -5.32 -7.26 10.69
N LEU A 122 -5.22 -6.88 9.44
CA LEU A 122 -6.24 -7.15 8.42
C LEU A 122 -5.71 -8.24 7.47
N TYR A 123 -6.56 -9.19 7.17
CA TYR A 123 -6.35 -10.19 6.13
C TYR A 123 -7.38 -9.95 5.04
N PRO A 124 -7.07 -9.05 4.07
CA PRO A 124 -8.02 -8.78 3.01
C PRO A 124 -8.19 -10.06 2.17
N ASP A 125 -9.44 -10.51 2.06
CA ASP A 125 -9.81 -11.53 1.08
C ASP A 125 -9.87 -10.86 -0.30
N LEU A 126 -8.70 -10.77 -0.92
CA LEU A 126 -8.59 -10.23 -2.26
C LEU A 126 -8.89 -11.35 -3.23
N ASP A 127 -9.97 -11.24 -3.98
CA ASP A 127 -10.22 -12.11 -5.14
C ASP A 127 -9.18 -11.86 -6.23
N MET A 128 -7.92 -12.20 -5.93
CA MET A 128 -6.81 -12.06 -6.88
C MET A 128 -7.07 -12.81 -8.19
N PRO A 129 -7.60 -14.06 -8.18
CA PRO A 129 -7.95 -14.74 -9.41
C PRO A 129 -8.99 -13.98 -10.24
N GLY A 130 -10.01 -13.40 -9.62
CA GLY A 130 -11.02 -12.58 -10.29
C GLY A 130 -10.44 -11.29 -10.85
N ALA A 131 -9.67 -10.56 -10.06
CA ALA A 131 -8.99 -9.33 -10.48
C ALA A 131 -8.04 -9.58 -11.66
N MET A 132 -7.21 -10.62 -11.59
CA MET A 132 -6.32 -11.00 -12.69
C MET A 132 -7.07 -11.40 -13.96
N SER A 133 -8.22 -12.07 -13.83
CA SER A 133 -9.08 -12.39 -14.97
C SER A 133 -9.61 -11.13 -15.65
N GLN A 134 -10.09 -10.15 -14.89
CA GLN A 134 -10.55 -8.88 -15.43
C GLN A 134 -9.45 -8.11 -16.15
N ILE A 135 -8.24 -8.08 -15.58
CA ILE A 135 -7.07 -7.45 -16.21
C ILE A 135 -6.74 -8.14 -17.54
N ALA A 136 -6.74 -9.47 -17.58
CA ALA A 136 -6.46 -10.24 -18.81
C ALA A 136 -7.55 -10.02 -19.88
N GLU A 137 -8.83 -9.97 -19.49
CA GLU A 137 -9.94 -9.64 -20.40
C GLU A 137 -9.81 -8.23 -20.96
N GLN A 138 -9.49 -7.27 -20.12
CA GLN A 138 -9.31 -5.88 -20.54
C GLN A 138 -8.11 -5.72 -21.48
N ALA A 139 -7.01 -6.43 -21.21
CA ALA A 139 -5.86 -6.48 -22.10
C ALA A 139 -6.21 -7.08 -23.48
N MET A 140 -7.05 -8.12 -23.53
CA MET A 140 -7.55 -8.68 -24.79
C MET A 140 -8.37 -7.69 -25.62
N VAL A 141 -9.24 -6.90 -24.96
CA VAL A 141 -10.08 -5.90 -25.61
C VAL A 141 -9.27 -4.71 -26.15
N THR A 142 -8.23 -4.31 -25.42
CA THR A 142 -7.39 -3.15 -25.77
C THR A 142 -6.23 -3.50 -26.70
N ALA A 143 -5.92 -4.78 -26.88
CA ALA A 143 -4.83 -5.24 -27.74
C ALA A 143 -5.12 -4.97 -29.22
N VAL A 144 -4.31 -4.11 -29.83
CA VAL A 144 -4.44 -3.73 -31.24
C VAL A 144 -3.56 -4.62 -32.12
N ARG A 145 -2.33 -4.89 -31.69
CA ARG A 145 -1.35 -5.66 -32.46
C ARG A 145 -1.54 -7.16 -32.23
N PRO A 146 -1.22 -8.00 -33.23
CA PRO A 146 -1.29 -9.46 -33.09
C PRO A 146 -0.47 -10.00 -31.92
N GLU A 147 0.72 -9.45 -31.69
CA GLU A 147 1.61 -9.85 -30.59
C GLU A 147 0.97 -9.55 -29.23
N ASP A 148 0.35 -8.38 -29.07
CA ASP A 148 -0.34 -7.99 -27.82
C ASP A 148 -1.51 -8.93 -27.52
N LYS A 149 -2.25 -9.35 -28.58
CA LYS A 149 -3.33 -10.34 -28.48
C LYS A 149 -2.82 -11.72 -28.05
N ALA A 150 -1.69 -12.15 -28.60
CA ALA A 150 -1.06 -13.42 -28.24
C ALA A 150 -0.63 -13.40 -26.77
N ILE A 151 0.01 -12.31 -26.29
CA ILE A 151 0.41 -12.14 -24.90
C ILE A 151 -0.82 -12.16 -23.97
N ALA A 152 -1.86 -11.40 -24.29
CA ALA A 152 -3.09 -11.35 -23.49
C ALA A 152 -3.80 -12.72 -23.45
N SER A 153 -3.83 -13.45 -24.58
CA SER A 153 -4.37 -14.81 -24.66
C SER A 153 -3.56 -15.79 -23.82
N PHE A 154 -2.24 -15.71 -23.86
CA PHE A 154 -1.35 -16.54 -23.02
C PHE A 154 -1.61 -16.27 -21.53
N GLN A 155 -1.67 -15.01 -21.11
CA GLN A 155 -1.95 -14.63 -19.73
C GLN A 155 -3.30 -15.15 -19.25
N LYS A 156 -4.35 -15.05 -20.08
CA LYS A 156 -5.68 -15.60 -19.78
C LYS A 156 -5.63 -17.10 -19.57
N ASN A 157 -5.02 -17.83 -20.51
CA ASN A 157 -4.95 -19.30 -20.42
C ASN A 157 -4.10 -19.76 -19.22
N LEU A 158 -3.03 -19.03 -18.88
CA LEU A 158 -2.22 -19.30 -17.68
C LEU A 158 -3.03 -19.13 -16.39
N LEU A 159 -3.91 -18.12 -16.33
CA LEU A 159 -4.80 -17.92 -15.19
C LEU A 159 -5.83 -19.04 -15.05
N GLU A 160 -6.45 -19.46 -16.15
CA GLU A 160 -7.39 -20.58 -16.14
C GLU A 160 -6.70 -21.90 -15.79
N LEU A 161 -5.47 -22.11 -16.26
CA LEU A 161 -4.64 -23.24 -15.86
C LEU A 161 -4.42 -23.27 -14.34
N ASN A 162 -4.04 -22.13 -13.75
CA ASN A 162 -3.84 -22.06 -12.30
C ASN A 162 -5.12 -22.32 -11.51
N LYS A 163 -6.28 -21.84 -11.99
CA LYS A 163 -7.59 -22.12 -11.39
C LYS A 163 -7.93 -23.61 -11.47
N ALA A 164 -7.71 -24.24 -12.64
CA ALA A 164 -7.95 -25.67 -12.85
C ALA A 164 -7.06 -26.54 -11.94
N ILE A 165 -5.78 -26.17 -11.78
CA ILE A 165 -4.86 -26.82 -10.83
C ILE A 165 -5.40 -26.70 -9.39
N GLY A 166 -5.82 -25.52 -8.97
CA GLY A 166 -6.36 -25.30 -7.63
C GLY A 166 -7.65 -26.11 -7.33
N ARG A 167 -8.43 -26.45 -8.37
CA ARG A 167 -9.65 -27.26 -8.26
C ARG A 167 -9.43 -28.77 -8.49
N GLY A 168 -8.24 -29.16 -8.99
CA GLY A 168 -7.95 -30.55 -9.35
C GLY A 168 -8.69 -31.04 -10.62
N GLU A 169 -9.04 -30.14 -11.54
CA GLU A 169 -9.78 -30.42 -12.76
C GLU A 169 -8.85 -30.87 -13.88
N GLU A 170 -8.45 -32.16 -13.88
CA GLU A 170 -7.40 -32.71 -14.77
C GLU A 170 -7.62 -32.39 -16.26
N ARG A 171 -8.88 -32.47 -16.73
CA ARG A 171 -9.21 -32.21 -18.13
C ARG A 171 -8.96 -30.74 -18.52
N ASP A 172 -9.26 -29.81 -17.63
CA ASP A 172 -9.06 -28.38 -17.88
C ASP A 172 -7.59 -28.01 -17.73
N ILE A 173 -6.86 -28.69 -16.83
CA ILE A 173 -5.40 -28.56 -16.71
C ILE A 173 -4.73 -28.93 -18.06
N GLU A 174 -5.08 -30.06 -18.66
CA GLU A 174 -4.53 -30.47 -19.96
C GLU A 174 -4.88 -29.45 -21.05
N LEU A 175 -6.15 -29.02 -21.12
CA LEU A 175 -6.63 -28.07 -22.11
C LEU A 175 -5.85 -26.75 -22.06
N TYR A 176 -5.80 -26.12 -20.89
CA TYR A 176 -5.16 -24.81 -20.77
C TYR A 176 -3.63 -24.88 -20.86
N ARG A 177 -3.01 -25.97 -20.41
CA ARG A 177 -1.59 -26.23 -20.63
C ARG A 177 -1.26 -26.26 -22.14
N ASP A 178 -2.04 -27.01 -22.92
CA ASP A 178 -1.80 -27.18 -24.36
C ASP A 178 -2.04 -25.89 -25.12
N GLU A 179 -3.04 -25.07 -24.69
CA GLU A 179 -3.26 -23.72 -25.24
C GLU A 179 -2.11 -22.76 -24.90
N CYS A 180 -1.55 -22.81 -23.71
CA CYS A 180 -0.37 -22.01 -23.35
C CYS A 180 0.84 -22.41 -24.21
N LEU A 181 1.10 -23.71 -24.39
CA LEU A 181 2.20 -24.17 -25.20
C LEU A 181 2.04 -23.87 -26.71
N ARG A 182 0.82 -23.76 -27.21
CA ARG A 182 0.54 -23.37 -28.59
C ARG A 182 0.82 -21.89 -28.88
N ILE A 183 0.73 -21.03 -27.86
CA ILE A 183 0.93 -19.57 -27.99
C ILE A 183 2.40 -19.20 -27.75
N ALA A 184 3.11 -19.95 -26.89
CA ALA A 184 4.52 -19.70 -26.58
C ALA A 184 5.44 -20.07 -27.75
#